data_f5cfec8dc33b0923875ddb8bfb692ab4
#
_entry.id   f5cfec8dc33b0923875ddb8bfb692ab4
#
_cell.length_a   1.000
_cell.length_b   1.000
_cell.length_c   1.000
_cell.angle_alpha   90.00
_cell.angle_beta   90.00
_cell.angle_gamma   90.00
#
_symmetry.space_group_name_H-M   'P 1'
#
loop_
_entity.id
_entity.type
_entity.pdbx_description
1 polymer ?
#
loop_
_entity_poly.entity_id
_entity_poly.type
_entity_poly.pdbx_seq_one_letter_code
_entity_poly.pdbx_strand_id
1 'polypeptide(L)'
;MTITALLLDDAQPIEVGPGCIRRDLPSTSDVRVWVVDMEPNSEWPYVDDHPTGEVFYVVSGEVIEGDQRFGAGTYVHFAPGSSHRPRTESGVRLFGINLVK
;
A
#
# COMPACT_ATOMS: atom_id res chain seq x y z
N MET A 1 10.17 -16.90 -23.28
CA MET A 1 9.41 -16.03 -22.36
C MET A 1 10.18 -15.91 -21.04
N THR A 2 10.29 -14.70 -20.53
CA THR A 2 10.94 -14.46 -19.22
C THR A 2 9.87 -14.32 -18.15
N ILE A 3 10.02 -15.04 -17.05
CA ILE A 3 9.12 -14.96 -15.90
C ILE A 3 9.93 -14.49 -14.70
N THR A 4 9.43 -13.48 -14.01
CA THR A 4 9.97 -13.05 -12.73
C THR A 4 8.96 -13.42 -11.64
N ALA A 5 9.40 -14.17 -10.64
CA ALA A 5 8.55 -14.60 -9.54
C ALA A 5 9.30 -14.38 -8.22
N LEU A 6 8.58 -13.97 -7.20
CA LEU A 6 9.16 -13.64 -5.91
C LEU A 6 8.18 -14.01 -4.80
N LEU A 7 8.68 -14.71 -3.78
CA LEU A 7 7.93 -14.86 -2.54
C LEU A 7 7.99 -13.53 -1.78
N LEU A 8 6.87 -13.09 -1.25
CA LEU A 8 6.80 -11.81 -0.55
C LEU A 8 7.84 -11.71 0.58
N ASP A 9 8.03 -12.78 1.33
CA ASP A 9 8.98 -12.81 2.44
C ASP A 9 10.44 -12.65 2.00
N ASP A 10 10.73 -12.86 0.72
CA ASP A 10 12.07 -12.63 0.17
C ASP A 10 12.29 -11.18 -0.28
N ALA A 11 11.25 -10.37 -0.32
CA ALA A 11 11.38 -8.95 -0.61
C ALA A 11 11.88 -8.21 0.63
N GLN A 12 12.82 -7.27 0.41
CA GLN A 12 13.43 -6.49 1.48
C GLN A 12 12.38 -5.64 2.20
N PRO A 13 12.19 -5.84 3.52
CA PRO A 13 11.30 -4.97 4.28
C PRO A 13 11.94 -3.61 4.50
N ILE A 14 11.15 -2.55 4.32
CA ILE A 14 11.56 -1.16 4.53
C ILE A 14 10.66 -0.58 5.60
N GLU A 15 11.20 -0.24 6.76
CA GLU A 15 10.45 0.46 7.79
C GLU A 15 10.30 1.92 7.38
N VAL A 16 9.07 2.34 7.03
CA VAL A 16 8.78 3.71 6.61
C VAL A 16 8.38 4.59 7.78
N GLY A 17 7.98 4.00 8.88
CA GLY A 17 7.61 4.68 10.12
C GLY A 17 7.20 3.65 11.16
N PRO A 18 6.87 4.05 12.40
CA PRO A 18 6.50 3.11 13.46
C PRO A 18 5.32 2.22 13.04
N GLY A 19 5.53 0.92 13.02
CA GLY A 19 4.52 -0.06 12.67
C GLY A 19 4.17 -0.15 11.19
N CYS A 20 4.87 0.56 10.32
CA CYS A 20 4.59 0.60 8.89
C CYS A 20 5.78 0.06 8.11
N ILE A 21 5.56 -1.03 7.39
CA ILE A 21 6.59 -1.70 6.58
C ILE A 21 6.12 -1.78 5.13
N ARG A 22 6.99 -1.38 4.22
CA ARG A 22 6.79 -1.53 2.78
C ARG A 22 7.77 -2.54 2.21
N ARG A 23 7.28 -3.39 1.33
CA ARG A 23 8.11 -4.25 0.48
C ARG A 23 7.84 -3.89 -0.96
N ASP A 24 8.88 -3.44 -1.65
CA ASP A 24 8.78 -3.15 -3.08
C ASP A 24 8.92 -4.44 -3.86
N LEU A 25 8.02 -4.64 -4.81
CA LEU A 25 8.00 -5.81 -5.68
C LEU A 25 8.59 -5.45 -7.05
N PRO A 26 8.96 -6.44 -7.88
CA PRO A 26 9.41 -6.17 -9.23
C PRO A 26 8.43 -5.26 -9.97
N SER A 27 8.95 -4.15 -10.47
CA SER A 27 8.15 -3.08 -11.08
C SER A 27 8.64 -2.80 -12.49
N THR A 28 7.79 -2.15 -13.29
CA THR A 28 8.17 -1.69 -14.62
C THR A 28 8.53 -0.20 -14.56
N SER A 29 8.90 0.38 -15.70
CA SER A 29 9.13 1.81 -15.79
C SER A 29 7.84 2.63 -15.63
N ASP A 30 6.68 2.01 -15.78
CA ASP A 30 5.39 2.69 -15.79
C ASP A 30 4.63 2.57 -14.47
N VAL A 31 4.93 1.53 -13.69
CA VAL A 31 4.23 1.27 -12.42
C VAL A 31 5.21 0.84 -11.34
N ARG A 32 4.89 1.20 -10.11
CA ARG A 32 5.51 0.64 -8.90
C ARG A 32 4.51 -0.29 -8.25
N VAL A 33 4.98 -1.47 -7.86
CA VAL A 33 4.17 -2.49 -7.20
C VAL A 33 4.74 -2.71 -5.81
N TRP A 34 3.88 -2.77 -4.80
CA TRP A 34 4.32 -2.86 -3.41
C TRP A 34 3.31 -3.60 -2.56
N VAL A 35 3.79 -4.08 -1.41
CA VAL A 35 2.95 -4.55 -0.31
C VAL A 35 3.30 -3.73 0.93
N VAL A 36 2.29 -3.23 1.61
CA VAL A 36 2.43 -2.52 2.88
C VAL A 36 1.75 -3.30 3.98
N ASP A 37 2.47 -3.51 5.07
CA ASP A 37 1.93 -4.04 6.30
C ASP A 37 1.94 -2.95 7.37
N MET A 38 0.81 -2.74 8.02
CA MET A 38 0.68 -1.81 9.14
C MET A 38 0.21 -2.57 10.37
N GLU A 39 0.92 -2.38 11.47
CA GLU A 39 0.57 -2.98 12.77
C GLU A 39 -0.73 -2.38 13.32
N PRO A 40 -1.43 -3.11 14.23
CA PRO A 40 -2.58 -2.53 14.93
C PRO A 40 -2.25 -1.19 15.57
N ASN A 41 -3.19 -0.25 15.46
CA ASN A 41 -3.07 1.09 16.03
C ASN A 41 -1.89 1.90 15.47
N SER A 42 -1.62 1.76 14.18
CA SER A 42 -0.59 2.54 13.50
C SER A 42 -1.21 3.47 12.46
N GLU A 43 -0.43 4.47 12.06
CA GLU A 43 -0.80 5.45 11.06
C GLU A 43 0.38 5.66 10.14
N TRP A 44 0.10 5.84 8.85
CA TRP A 44 1.15 6.17 7.88
C TRP A 44 1.86 7.45 8.33
N PRO A 45 3.21 7.50 8.28
CA PRO A 45 3.96 8.56 8.96
C PRO A 45 3.78 9.97 8.38
N TYR A 46 3.18 10.10 7.20
CA TYR A 46 2.96 11.38 6.54
C TYR A 46 1.75 11.32 5.62
N VAL A 47 1.28 12.50 5.20
CA VAL A 47 0.29 12.59 4.11
C VAL A 47 0.97 12.17 2.83
N ASP A 48 0.40 11.20 2.14
CA ASP A 48 0.96 10.61 0.92
C ASP A 48 0.25 11.21 -0.28
N ASP A 49 1.03 11.84 -1.16
CA ASP A 49 0.51 12.49 -2.36
C ASP A 49 0.67 11.58 -3.57
N HIS A 50 -0.38 11.48 -4.37
CA HIS A 50 -0.42 10.64 -5.56
C HIS A 50 -0.70 11.48 -6.82
N PRO A 51 0.32 12.18 -7.36
CA PRO A 51 0.12 13.03 -8.55
C PRO A 51 -0.36 12.26 -9.76
N THR A 52 -0.01 10.98 -9.88
CA THR A 52 -0.40 10.11 -11.00
C THR A 52 -1.45 9.06 -10.62
N GLY A 53 -1.90 9.07 -9.36
CA GLY A 53 -2.91 8.14 -8.88
C GLY A 53 -2.34 6.88 -8.26
N GLU A 54 -3.18 6.17 -7.50
CA GLU A 54 -2.83 4.94 -6.81
C GLU A 54 -4.04 4.02 -6.76
N VAL A 55 -3.78 2.72 -6.80
CA VAL A 55 -4.79 1.72 -6.45
C VAL A 55 -4.21 0.79 -5.41
N PHE A 56 -5.05 0.30 -4.50
CA PHE A 56 -4.66 -0.83 -3.66
C PHE A 56 -5.83 -1.79 -3.43
N TYR A 57 -5.49 -3.00 -3.05
CA TYR A 57 -6.40 -4.05 -2.64
C TYR A 57 -6.10 -4.41 -1.19
N VAL A 58 -7.13 -4.46 -0.36
CA VAL A 58 -6.98 -4.85 1.05
C VAL A 58 -6.91 -6.37 1.12
N VAL A 59 -5.74 -6.89 1.44
CA VAL A 59 -5.49 -8.34 1.51
C VAL A 59 -6.04 -8.93 2.80
N SER A 60 -5.79 -8.25 3.92
CA SER A 60 -6.25 -8.67 5.24
C SER A 60 -6.36 -7.45 6.16
N GLY A 61 -7.18 -7.56 7.19
CA GLY A 61 -7.40 -6.47 8.14
C GLY A 61 -8.31 -5.39 7.58
N GLU A 62 -8.12 -4.17 8.09
CA GLU A 62 -8.94 -3.02 7.72
C GLU A 62 -8.09 -1.76 7.70
N VAL A 63 -8.20 -0.97 6.64
CA VAL A 63 -7.60 0.35 6.55
C VAL A 63 -8.66 1.42 6.74
N ILE A 64 -8.28 2.52 7.38
CA ILE A 64 -9.16 3.67 7.61
C ILE A 64 -8.59 4.87 6.86
N GLU A 65 -9.44 5.44 5.99
CA GLU A 65 -9.14 6.61 5.18
C GLU A 65 -10.09 7.73 5.60
N GLY A 66 -9.60 8.69 6.38
CA GLY A 66 -10.48 9.68 6.99
C GLY A 66 -11.48 9.01 7.94
N ASP A 67 -12.75 9.07 7.59
CA ASP A 67 -13.83 8.41 8.34
C ASP A 67 -14.38 7.16 7.63
N GLN A 68 -13.79 6.77 6.51
CA GLN A 68 -14.18 5.58 5.74
C GLN A 68 -13.32 4.39 6.13
N ARG A 69 -13.95 3.21 6.24
CA ARG A 69 -13.29 1.96 6.60
C ARG A 69 -13.40 0.97 5.46
N PHE A 70 -12.29 0.35 5.10
CA PHE A 70 -12.22 -0.64 4.02
C PHE A 70 -11.58 -1.91 4.55
N GLY A 71 -12.39 -2.97 4.60
CA GLY A 71 -11.95 -4.29 5.06
C GLY A 71 -11.38 -5.15 3.94
N ALA A 72 -10.91 -6.35 4.32
CA ALA A 72 -10.34 -7.31 3.40
C ALA A 72 -11.24 -7.56 2.19
N GLY A 73 -10.63 -7.62 1.01
CA GLY A 73 -11.35 -7.82 -0.25
C GLY A 73 -11.78 -6.53 -0.94
N THR A 74 -11.48 -5.36 -0.37
CA THR A 74 -11.85 -4.07 -0.96
C THR A 74 -10.77 -3.58 -1.92
N TYR A 75 -11.19 -3.18 -3.11
CA TYR A 75 -10.39 -2.43 -4.07
C TYR A 75 -10.63 -0.94 -3.87
N VAL A 76 -9.57 -0.16 -3.76
CA VAL A 76 -9.64 1.29 -3.55
C VAL A 76 -8.80 1.99 -4.62
N HIS A 77 -9.38 3.01 -5.25
CA HIS A 77 -8.71 3.82 -6.28
C HIS A 77 -8.64 5.27 -5.82
N PHE A 78 -7.44 5.82 -5.84
CA PHE A 78 -7.18 7.24 -5.64
C PHE A 78 -6.89 7.90 -6.98
N ALA A 79 -7.71 8.87 -7.36
CA ALA A 79 -7.54 9.57 -8.61
C ALA A 79 -6.23 10.38 -8.65
N PRO A 80 -5.68 10.68 -9.83
CA PRO A 80 -4.52 11.56 -9.93
C PRO A 80 -4.74 12.88 -9.19
N GLY A 81 -3.75 13.32 -8.43
CA GLY A 81 -3.80 14.52 -7.60
C GLY A 81 -4.38 14.31 -6.21
N SER A 82 -4.72 13.08 -5.86
CA SER A 82 -5.24 12.73 -4.52
C SER A 82 -4.13 12.74 -3.48
N SER A 83 -4.53 12.99 -2.22
CA SER A 83 -3.68 12.84 -1.05
C SER A 83 -4.43 12.08 0.01
N HIS A 84 -3.72 11.25 0.79
CA HIS A 84 -4.34 10.55 1.91
C HIS A 84 -3.29 10.21 2.99
N ARG A 85 -3.79 9.85 4.16
CA ARG A 85 -2.96 9.36 5.25
C ARG A 85 -3.66 8.19 5.89
N PRO A 86 -3.35 6.95 5.44
CA PRO A 86 -4.03 5.77 5.95
C PRO A 86 -3.64 5.47 7.39
N ARG A 87 -4.58 4.89 8.13
CA ARG A 87 -4.36 4.36 9.47
C ARG A 87 -5.10 3.05 9.64
N THR A 88 -4.81 2.33 10.68
CA THR A 88 -5.51 1.08 11.01
C THR A 88 -5.62 0.92 12.52
N GLU A 89 -6.69 0.32 12.96
CA GLU A 89 -6.87 -0.11 14.36
C GLU A 89 -6.56 -1.59 14.51
N SER A 90 -6.99 -2.40 13.58
CA SER A 90 -6.84 -3.87 13.63
C SER A 90 -5.53 -4.40 13.05
N GLY A 91 -4.77 -3.56 12.35
CA GLY A 91 -3.73 -4.00 11.44
C GLY A 91 -4.28 -4.22 10.05
N VAL A 92 -3.42 -4.10 9.04
CA VAL A 92 -3.83 -4.24 7.66
C VAL A 92 -2.66 -4.65 6.78
N ARG A 93 -2.96 -5.45 5.75
CA ARG A 93 -2.04 -5.67 4.63
C ARG A 93 -2.67 -5.14 3.36
N LEU A 94 -1.93 -4.31 2.65
CA LEU A 94 -2.33 -3.72 1.39
C LEU A 94 -1.40 -4.19 0.27
N PHE A 95 -1.98 -4.53 -0.88
CA PHE A 95 -1.24 -4.74 -2.12
C PHE A 95 -1.59 -3.59 -3.06
N GLY A 96 -0.59 -2.87 -3.53
CA GLY A 96 -0.87 -1.65 -4.28
C GLY A 96 0.01 -1.41 -5.49
N ILE A 97 -0.46 -0.49 -6.31
CA ILE A 97 0.20 -0.05 -7.54
C ILE A 97 0.12 1.47 -7.61
N ASN A 98 1.28 2.11 -7.79
CA ASN A 98 1.36 3.52 -8.14
C ASN A 98 1.72 3.66 -9.60
N LEU A 99 1.02 4.51 -10.32
CA LEU A 99 1.40 4.88 -11.66
C LEU A 99 2.57 5.86 -11.59
N VAL A 100 3.57 5.66 -12.43
CA VAL A 100 4.77 6.52 -12.49
C VAL A 100 4.61 7.56 -13.59
N LYS A 101 3.74 7.27 -14.55
CA LYS A 101 3.46 8.15 -15.68
C LYS A 101 1.96 8.38 -15.84
#